data_d6438e55a23d6e2542b5bf775fbcfc44
#
_entry.id   d6438e55a23d6e2542b5bf775fbcfc44
#
_cell.length_a   1.000
_cell.length_b   1.000
_cell.length_c   1.000
_cell.angle_alpha   90.00
_cell.angle_beta   90.00
_cell.angle_gamma   90.00
#
_symmetry.space_group_name_H-M   'P 1'
#
loop_
_entity.id
_entity.type
_entity.pdbx_description
1 polymer ?
#
loop_
_entity_poly.entity_id
_entity_poly.type
_entity_poly.pdbx_seq_one_letter_code
_entity_poly.pdbx_strand_id
1 'polypeptide(L)'
;MLKSTTIRCAALAAALTLACGATAAADPEHPMGWTEGVEMTRVAVKDGQIDTISGIVYHQVKSLRAARQLHMTLMIPRTKAKKPAVVYFPGGGFTSADHEKFTEMRYALARAGFVVAAAEYRTVPNRFPALLEDGKAALRYLRAHAEELGIDPERIGVLGDSAGGYLVQMLGATSGEKGWDEGDFLEESSDVSAVVSFYGISDLMTIGEGLGEADAKVHASPAVTEALLVHGAAFRDFPGMSILADKEKAMAASPLGHVDGKEPPFFLWHGSNDKLVSPMQSAHMFEALKKAGVDVRYRLVEGAGHGDLVWYQEPVIREVTTWFAEKLGPVTPVEKRAEKTADKAGTL
;
A
#
# COMPACT_ATOMS: atom_id res chain seq x y z
N MET A 1 -35.98 12.25 76.57
CA MET A 1 -36.52 10.88 76.60
C MET A 1 -36.85 10.48 75.19
N LEU A 2 -35.92 9.81 74.49
CA LEU A 2 -36.18 9.18 73.19
C LEU A 2 -35.80 7.72 73.31
N LYS A 3 -36.76 6.85 73.07
CA LYS A 3 -36.61 5.39 73.14
C LYS A 3 -35.89 4.88 71.82
N SER A 4 -34.82 4.16 72.09
CA SER A 4 -34.08 3.40 71.03
C SER A 4 -34.90 2.16 70.65
N THR A 5 -35.20 2.01 69.36
CA THR A 5 -35.83 0.79 68.82
C THR A 5 -34.72 0.03 68.01
N THR A 6 -34.32 -1.08 68.58
CA THR A 6 -33.34 -1.99 67.99
C THR A 6 -34.05 -2.92 67.04
N ILE A 7 -33.73 -2.80 65.74
CA ILE A 7 -34.14 -3.73 64.65
C ILE A 7 -33.13 -4.88 64.58
N ARG A 8 -33.57 -6.08 64.88
CA ARG A 8 -32.84 -7.32 64.73
C ARG A 8 -32.97 -7.75 63.23
N CYS A 9 -31.88 -7.67 62.46
CA CYS A 9 -31.85 -8.33 61.19
C CYS A 9 -31.55 -9.81 61.39
N ALA A 10 -32.48 -10.66 61.00
CA ALA A 10 -32.25 -12.10 60.89
C ALA A 10 -31.53 -12.39 59.60
N ALA A 11 -30.29 -12.90 59.68
CA ALA A 11 -29.51 -13.37 58.54
C ALA A 11 -30.07 -14.71 58.07
N LEU A 12 -30.65 -14.73 56.86
CA LEU A 12 -31.01 -15.96 56.18
C LEU A 12 -29.77 -16.45 55.42
N ALA A 13 -29.07 -17.45 55.93
CA ALA A 13 -27.97 -18.13 55.24
C ALA A 13 -28.57 -19.11 54.23
N ALA A 14 -28.60 -18.70 52.96
CA ALA A 14 -28.88 -19.61 51.86
C ALA A 14 -27.62 -20.39 51.53
N ALA A 15 -27.59 -21.67 51.83
CA ALA A 15 -26.54 -22.58 51.44
C ALA A 15 -26.62 -22.82 49.91
N LEU A 16 -25.76 -22.16 49.12
CA LEU A 16 -25.51 -22.52 47.72
C LEU A 16 -24.69 -23.81 47.74
N THR A 17 -25.32 -24.94 47.53
CA THR A 17 -24.60 -26.17 47.11
C THR A 17 -24.07 -25.98 45.71
N LEU A 18 -22.78 -25.68 45.58
CA LEU A 18 -22.08 -25.84 44.30
C LEU A 18 -22.12 -27.32 43.94
N ALA A 19 -23.01 -27.69 43.00
CA ALA A 19 -22.88 -28.95 42.30
C ALA A 19 -21.60 -28.84 41.44
N CYS A 20 -20.50 -29.46 41.93
CA CYS A 20 -19.32 -29.70 41.14
C CYS A 20 -19.72 -30.65 40.02
N GLY A 21 -20.12 -30.09 38.87
CA GLY A 21 -20.35 -30.85 37.65
C GLY A 21 -19.04 -31.52 37.29
N ALA A 22 -18.99 -32.84 37.40
CA ALA A 22 -17.91 -33.62 36.83
C ALA A 22 -17.81 -33.23 35.33
N THR A 23 -16.69 -32.66 34.94
CA THR A 23 -16.36 -32.46 33.52
C THR A 23 -16.30 -33.87 32.91
N ALA A 24 -17.37 -34.25 32.18
CA ALA A 24 -17.34 -35.46 31.38
C ALA A 24 -16.08 -35.42 30.54
N ALA A 25 -15.24 -36.46 30.67
CA ALA A 25 -14.09 -36.60 29.80
C ALA A 25 -14.60 -36.59 28.37
N ALA A 26 -14.01 -35.74 27.51
CA ALA A 26 -14.42 -35.67 26.12
C ALA A 26 -14.24 -37.02 25.48
N ASP A 27 -15.33 -37.62 24.98
CA ASP A 27 -15.28 -38.86 24.20
C ASP A 27 -14.51 -38.55 22.89
N PRO A 28 -13.39 -39.20 22.61
CA PRO A 28 -12.60 -38.95 21.39
C PRO A 28 -13.37 -39.30 20.10
N GLU A 29 -14.37 -40.17 20.18
CA GLU A 29 -15.24 -40.49 19.04
C GLU A 29 -16.43 -39.54 18.92
N HIS A 30 -16.89 -38.97 20.03
CA HIS A 30 -18.04 -38.06 20.09
C HIS A 30 -17.72 -36.77 20.85
N PRO A 31 -17.05 -35.81 20.19
CA PRO A 31 -16.72 -34.54 20.82
C PRO A 31 -17.98 -33.72 21.13
N MET A 32 -17.85 -32.73 22.02
CA MET A 32 -18.93 -31.82 22.35
C MET A 32 -19.52 -31.18 21.08
N GLY A 33 -20.85 -31.23 20.93
CA GLY A 33 -21.56 -30.78 19.74
C GLY A 33 -21.83 -31.87 18.71
N TRP A 34 -21.36 -33.08 18.94
CA TRP A 34 -21.72 -34.22 18.09
C TRP A 34 -23.17 -34.62 18.33
N THR A 35 -23.85 -35.01 17.27
CA THR A 35 -25.18 -35.61 17.28
C THR A 35 -25.30 -36.61 16.11
N GLU A 36 -26.25 -37.52 16.20
CA GLU A 36 -26.48 -38.49 15.13
C GLU A 36 -26.75 -37.79 13.78
N GLY A 37 -26.08 -38.24 12.73
CA GLY A 37 -26.18 -37.63 11.39
C GLY A 37 -25.27 -36.45 11.11
N VAL A 38 -24.42 -35.99 12.08
CA VAL A 38 -23.44 -34.98 11.82
C VAL A 38 -22.22 -35.54 11.09
N GLU A 39 -21.75 -34.82 10.05
CA GLU A 39 -20.50 -35.14 9.37
C GLU A 39 -19.31 -34.44 10.05
N MET A 40 -18.36 -35.21 10.56
CA MET A 40 -17.15 -34.68 11.17
C MET A 40 -16.05 -34.47 10.13
N THR A 41 -15.54 -33.24 10.04
CA THR A 41 -14.45 -32.86 9.13
C THR A 41 -13.22 -32.48 9.89
N ARG A 42 -12.05 -33.00 9.47
CA ARG A 42 -10.73 -32.55 9.93
C ARG A 42 -10.11 -31.64 8.87
N VAL A 43 -9.78 -30.41 9.26
CA VAL A 43 -9.11 -29.46 8.37
C VAL A 43 -7.67 -29.28 8.81
N ALA A 44 -6.73 -29.53 7.90
CA ALA A 44 -5.32 -29.23 8.15
C ALA A 44 -5.11 -27.71 8.06
N VAL A 45 -4.53 -27.10 9.10
CA VAL A 45 -4.16 -25.70 9.10
C VAL A 45 -2.85 -25.53 8.32
N LYS A 46 -2.94 -24.99 7.12
CA LYS A 46 -1.79 -24.77 6.22
C LYS A 46 -1.34 -23.31 6.16
N ASP A 47 -2.26 -22.40 6.38
CA ASP A 47 -2.05 -20.98 6.18
C ASP A 47 -2.28 -20.22 7.47
N GLY A 48 -1.49 -19.16 7.67
CA GLY A 48 -1.72 -18.21 8.76
C GLY A 48 -2.78 -17.17 8.38
N GLN A 49 -3.07 -16.27 9.29
CA GLN A 49 -4.08 -15.23 9.14
C GLN A 49 -3.45 -13.91 8.74
N ILE A 50 -4.15 -13.14 7.91
CA ILE A 50 -3.87 -11.75 7.59
C ILE A 50 -5.00 -10.90 8.16
N ASP A 51 -4.66 -9.88 8.93
CA ASP A 51 -5.62 -8.89 9.41
C ASP A 51 -5.74 -7.75 8.39
N THR A 52 -6.96 -7.29 8.16
CA THR A 52 -7.21 -6.09 7.35
C THR A 52 -7.78 -4.99 8.25
N ILE A 53 -7.15 -3.82 8.22
CA ILE A 53 -7.58 -2.63 8.97
C ILE A 53 -7.81 -1.51 7.96
N SER A 54 -9.08 -1.15 7.75
CA SER A 54 -9.46 -0.10 6.80
C SER A 54 -9.75 1.23 7.49
N GLY A 55 -9.67 2.32 6.74
CA GLY A 55 -10.07 3.66 7.21
C GLY A 55 -9.07 4.30 8.17
N ILE A 56 -7.82 3.87 8.16
CA ILE A 56 -6.76 4.53 8.94
C ILE A 56 -6.50 5.91 8.35
N VAL A 57 -6.65 6.95 9.16
CA VAL A 57 -6.27 8.31 8.78
C VAL A 57 -4.76 8.45 8.96
N TYR A 58 -4.03 8.48 7.86
CA TYR A 58 -2.56 8.61 7.90
C TYR A 58 -2.07 10.05 7.77
N HIS A 59 -2.90 10.92 7.18
CA HIS A 59 -2.58 12.34 7.00
C HIS A 59 -3.84 13.20 7.08
N GLN A 60 -3.73 14.36 7.70
CA GLN A 60 -4.81 15.34 7.77
C GLN A 60 -4.35 16.67 7.18
N VAL A 61 -4.78 16.92 5.94
CA VAL A 61 -4.51 18.20 5.26
C VAL A 61 -5.45 19.27 5.79
N LYS A 62 -4.89 20.27 6.43
CA LYS A 62 -5.64 21.38 7.03
C LYS A 62 -5.52 22.64 6.18
N SER A 63 -6.65 23.31 5.97
CA SER A 63 -6.71 24.64 5.38
C SER A 63 -7.48 25.59 6.29
N LEU A 64 -7.52 26.88 5.95
CA LEU A 64 -8.29 27.87 6.73
C LEU A 64 -9.80 27.57 6.82
N ARG A 65 -10.34 26.74 5.94
CA ARG A 65 -11.80 26.52 5.80
C ARG A 65 -12.23 25.06 5.86
N ALA A 66 -11.29 24.13 5.76
CA ALA A 66 -11.59 22.71 5.72
C ALA A 66 -10.41 21.87 6.22
N ALA A 67 -10.72 20.67 6.71
CA ALA A 67 -9.76 19.60 6.90
C ALA A 67 -10.18 18.43 5.99
N ARG A 68 -9.21 17.86 5.27
CA ARG A 68 -9.37 16.62 4.49
C ARG A 68 -8.53 15.54 5.14
N GLN A 69 -9.14 14.42 5.43
CA GLN A 69 -8.44 13.22 5.87
C GLN A 69 -8.07 12.38 4.67
N LEU A 70 -6.85 11.87 4.66
CA LEU A 70 -6.37 10.87 3.72
C LEU A 70 -6.25 9.53 4.44
N HIS A 71 -6.79 8.49 3.81
CA HIS A 71 -6.93 7.18 4.43
C HIS A 71 -6.02 6.14 3.78
N MET A 72 -5.73 5.10 4.58
CA MET A 72 -5.11 3.88 4.07
C MET A 72 -5.80 2.64 4.65
N THR A 73 -5.65 1.54 3.92
CA THR A 73 -6.02 0.20 4.36
C THR A 73 -4.76 -0.63 4.52
N LEU A 74 -4.62 -1.29 5.66
CA LEU A 74 -3.50 -2.19 5.96
C LEU A 74 -3.91 -3.66 5.86
N MET A 75 -3.03 -4.48 5.30
CA MET A 75 -3.05 -5.94 5.40
C MET A 75 -1.82 -6.39 6.19
N ILE A 76 -2.03 -6.95 7.38
CA ILE A 76 -0.96 -7.29 8.33
C ILE A 76 -0.92 -8.80 8.56
N PRO A 77 0.14 -9.51 8.12
CA PRO A 77 0.35 -10.91 8.45
C PRO A 77 0.53 -11.12 9.95
N ARG A 78 -0.22 -12.06 10.55
CA ARG A 78 -0.09 -12.43 11.96
C ARG A 78 1.15 -13.26 12.22
N THR A 79 2.31 -12.63 12.19
CA THR A 79 3.59 -13.22 12.57
C THR A 79 4.25 -12.38 13.67
N LYS A 80 5.15 -12.99 14.47
CA LYS A 80 5.84 -12.28 15.56
C LYS A 80 7.04 -11.45 15.08
N ALA A 81 7.60 -11.79 13.91
CA ALA A 81 8.75 -11.09 13.37
C ALA A 81 8.36 -9.69 12.86
N LYS A 82 9.27 -8.72 12.97
CA LYS A 82 9.15 -7.46 12.25
C LYS A 82 9.22 -7.73 10.75
N LYS A 83 8.36 -7.09 9.99
CA LYS A 83 8.10 -7.34 8.58
C LYS A 83 8.49 -6.15 7.73
N PRO A 84 9.06 -6.34 6.54
CA PRO A 84 9.13 -5.24 5.58
C PRO A 84 7.71 -4.83 5.19
N ALA A 85 7.56 -3.58 4.76
CA ALA A 85 6.28 -3.05 4.29
C ALA A 85 6.34 -2.66 2.81
N VAL A 86 5.19 -2.72 2.15
CA VAL A 86 5.00 -2.18 0.79
C VAL A 86 3.80 -1.26 0.79
N VAL A 87 4.00 -0.01 0.36
CA VAL A 87 2.90 0.94 0.20
C VAL A 87 2.45 0.94 -1.25
N TYR A 88 1.17 0.63 -1.47
CA TYR A 88 0.52 0.71 -2.77
C TYR A 88 -0.17 2.05 -2.96
N PHE A 89 0.14 2.72 -4.07
CA PHE A 89 -0.54 3.93 -4.52
C PHE A 89 -1.26 3.65 -5.84
N PRO A 90 -2.60 3.87 -5.90
CA PRO A 90 -3.41 3.49 -7.04
C PRO A 90 -3.27 4.45 -8.22
N GLY A 91 -3.48 3.94 -9.42
CA GLY A 91 -3.77 4.74 -10.60
C GLY A 91 -5.15 5.39 -10.55
N GLY A 92 -5.38 6.34 -11.44
CA GLY A 92 -6.65 7.06 -11.56
C GLY A 92 -6.53 8.36 -12.35
N GLY A 93 -5.55 8.47 -13.26
CA GLY A 93 -5.38 9.61 -14.17
C GLY A 93 -5.24 10.95 -13.45
N PHE A 94 -4.65 10.97 -12.25
CA PHE A 94 -4.55 12.13 -11.36
C PHE A 94 -5.89 12.72 -10.90
N THR A 95 -7.03 12.09 -11.21
CA THR A 95 -8.39 12.57 -10.85
C THR A 95 -9.04 11.75 -9.75
N SER A 96 -8.59 10.53 -9.53
CA SER A 96 -9.00 9.66 -8.43
C SER A 96 -7.82 8.89 -7.86
N ALA A 97 -7.96 8.42 -6.62
CA ALA A 97 -6.98 7.61 -5.91
C ALA A 97 -7.70 6.51 -5.10
N ASP A 98 -8.42 5.63 -5.81
CA ASP A 98 -9.13 4.51 -5.20
C ASP A 98 -8.13 3.43 -4.77
N HIS A 99 -7.75 3.46 -3.51
CA HIS A 99 -6.72 2.59 -2.94
C HIS A 99 -7.20 1.16 -2.66
N GLU A 100 -8.48 0.86 -2.81
CA GLU A 100 -9.00 -0.51 -2.65
C GLU A 100 -8.82 -1.40 -3.89
N LYS A 101 -8.17 -0.88 -4.94
CA LYS A 101 -7.80 -1.64 -6.14
C LYS A 101 -6.64 -2.61 -5.91
N PHE A 102 -6.33 -3.41 -6.95
CA PHE A 102 -5.19 -4.31 -7.07
C PHE A 102 -5.09 -5.31 -5.90
N THR A 103 -6.24 -5.83 -5.51
CA THR A 103 -6.39 -6.70 -4.33
C THR A 103 -5.55 -7.97 -4.44
N GLU A 104 -5.45 -8.57 -5.64
CA GLU A 104 -4.68 -9.79 -5.90
C GLU A 104 -3.19 -9.59 -5.55
N MET A 105 -2.60 -8.52 -6.02
CA MET A 105 -1.20 -8.16 -5.74
C MET A 105 -1.00 -7.86 -4.26
N ARG A 106 -1.86 -7.02 -3.68
CA ARG A 106 -1.79 -6.64 -2.26
C ARG A 106 -1.89 -7.87 -1.35
N TYR A 107 -2.83 -8.76 -1.64
CA TYR A 107 -3.02 -9.99 -0.88
C TYR A 107 -1.84 -10.95 -1.05
N ALA A 108 -1.29 -11.09 -2.26
CA ALA A 108 -0.13 -11.93 -2.51
C ALA A 108 1.11 -11.45 -1.75
N LEU A 109 1.36 -10.14 -1.72
CA LEU A 109 2.42 -9.53 -0.91
C LEU A 109 2.21 -9.81 0.59
N ALA A 110 0.99 -9.63 1.10
CA ALA A 110 0.67 -9.93 2.48
C ALA A 110 0.86 -11.43 2.80
N ARG A 111 0.47 -12.32 1.90
CA ARG A 111 0.71 -13.78 2.01
C ARG A 111 2.20 -14.12 2.05
N ALA A 112 3.01 -13.39 1.30
CA ALA A 112 4.46 -13.55 1.29
C ALA A 112 5.13 -13.04 2.58
N GLY A 113 4.45 -12.28 3.41
CA GLY A 113 4.94 -11.81 4.72
C GLY A 113 5.22 -10.32 4.82
N PHE A 114 4.80 -9.52 3.84
CA PHE A 114 4.89 -8.07 3.90
C PHE A 114 3.68 -7.47 4.63
N VAL A 115 3.87 -6.39 5.38
CA VAL A 115 2.77 -5.48 5.69
C VAL A 115 2.46 -4.69 4.43
N VAL A 116 1.21 -4.69 3.99
CA VAL A 116 0.81 -3.95 2.80
C VAL A 116 -0.10 -2.80 3.21
N ALA A 117 0.31 -1.58 2.91
CA ALA A 117 -0.50 -0.38 3.05
C ALA A 117 -0.99 0.05 1.68
N ALA A 118 -2.29 0.27 1.51
CA ALA A 118 -2.84 0.87 0.31
C ALA A 118 -3.34 2.26 0.68
N ALA A 119 -2.80 3.31 0.08
CA ALA A 119 -3.03 4.69 0.48
C ALA A 119 -3.65 5.53 -0.64
N GLU A 120 -4.66 6.32 -0.31
CA GLU A 120 -5.13 7.39 -1.19
C GLU A 120 -4.16 8.57 -1.17
N TYR A 121 -4.30 9.49 -2.09
CA TYR A 121 -3.51 10.73 -2.15
C TYR A 121 -4.35 11.85 -2.77
N ARG A 122 -3.93 13.11 -2.60
CA ARG A 122 -4.61 14.26 -3.21
C ARG A 122 -4.46 14.24 -4.73
N THR A 123 -5.56 14.41 -5.39
CA THR A 123 -5.67 14.46 -6.86
C THR A 123 -6.05 15.86 -7.32
N VAL A 124 -6.08 16.09 -8.63
CA VAL A 124 -6.63 17.32 -9.21
C VAL A 124 -8.01 17.62 -8.55
N PRO A 125 -8.27 18.86 -8.13
CA PRO A 125 -7.58 20.10 -8.49
C PRO A 125 -6.37 20.49 -7.63
N ASN A 126 -5.93 19.64 -6.69
CA ASN A 126 -4.67 19.89 -6.00
C ASN A 126 -3.51 19.74 -7.00
N ARG A 127 -2.59 20.68 -6.94
CA ARG A 127 -1.45 20.71 -7.85
C ARG A 127 -0.25 19.97 -7.25
N PHE A 128 0.69 19.59 -8.09
CA PHE A 128 2.02 19.23 -7.66
C PHE A 128 2.61 20.35 -6.76
N PRO A 129 3.22 20.01 -5.61
CA PRO A 129 3.67 18.67 -5.18
C PRO A 129 2.69 17.88 -4.28
N ALA A 130 1.43 18.32 -4.12
CA ALA A 130 0.49 17.79 -3.12
C ALA A 130 0.46 16.24 -3.00
N LEU A 131 0.41 15.52 -4.13
CA LEU A 131 0.39 14.05 -4.10
C LEU A 131 1.73 13.46 -3.62
N LEU A 132 2.86 14.12 -3.91
CA LEU A 132 4.18 13.69 -3.43
C LEU A 132 4.31 13.88 -1.92
N GLU A 133 3.85 15.02 -1.40
CA GLU A 133 3.77 15.32 0.04
C GLU A 133 2.95 14.25 0.78
N ASP A 134 1.80 13.84 0.20
CA ASP A 134 0.94 12.80 0.75
C ASP A 134 1.62 11.43 0.73
N GLY A 135 2.29 11.07 -0.36
CA GLY A 135 3.06 9.83 -0.45
C GLY A 135 4.17 9.76 0.60
N LYS A 136 4.91 10.86 0.77
CA LYS A 136 5.95 10.98 1.81
C LYS A 136 5.34 10.93 3.23
N ALA A 137 4.17 11.54 3.45
CA ALA A 137 3.46 11.46 4.72
C ALA A 137 3.01 10.03 5.06
N ALA A 138 2.56 9.24 4.06
CA ALA A 138 2.21 7.83 4.25
C ALA A 138 3.41 6.98 4.71
N LEU A 139 4.59 7.23 4.15
CA LEU A 139 5.83 6.55 4.54
C LEU A 139 6.24 6.91 5.97
N ARG A 140 6.18 8.19 6.35
CA ARG A 140 6.47 8.64 7.72
C ARG A 140 5.47 8.07 8.72
N TYR A 141 4.18 8.04 8.37
CA TYR A 141 3.15 7.43 9.22
C TYR A 141 3.48 5.97 9.56
N LEU A 142 3.87 5.17 8.56
CA LEU A 142 4.22 3.76 8.79
C LEU A 142 5.46 3.60 9.66
N ARG A 143 6.44 4.50 9.56
CA ARG A 143 7.64 4.50 10.42
C ARG A 143 7.31 4.87 11.85
N ALA A 144 6.54 5.93 12.06
CA ALA A 144 6.09 6.36 13.38
C ALA A 144 5.29 5.28 14.13
N HIS A 145 4.54 4.45 13.39
CA HIS A 145 3.73 3.35 13.94
C HIS A 145 4.36 1.96 13.73
N ALA A 146 5.66 1.91 13.41
CA ALA A 146 6.32 0.65 13.00
C ALA A 146 6.29 -0.43 14.09
N GLU A 147 6.42 -0.04 15.36
CA GLU A 147 6.37 -0.98 16.49
C GLU A 147 4.97 -1.58 16.64
N GLU A 148 3.96 -0.76 16.64
CA GLU A 148 2.54 -1.15 16.76
C GLU A 148 2.10 -2.07 15.61
N LEU A 149 2.51 -1.73 14.37
CA LEU A 149 2.16 -2.46 13.17
C LEU A 149 3.06 -3.67 12.91
N GLY A 150 4.11 -3.85 13.69
CA GLY A 150 5.11 -4.91 13.52
C GLY A 150 5.91 -4.76 12.23
N ILE A 151 6.17 -3.51 11.81
CA ILE A 151 6.96 -3.14 10.63
C ILE A 151 8.43 -2.99 11.01
N ASP A 152 9.32 -3.34 10.08
CA ASP A 152 10.70 -2.92 10.10
C ASP A 152 10.83 -1.58 9.37
N PRO A 153 11.09 -0.46 10.06
CA PRO A 153 11.06 0.88 9.48
C PRO A 153 12.13 1.11 8.41
N GLU A 154 13.20 0.30 8.40
CA GLU A 154 14.28 0.39 7.41
C GLU A 154 13.94 -0.29 6.08
N ARG A 155 12.87 -1.07 6.03
CA ARG A 155 12.50 -1.92 4.90
C ARG A 155 11.12 -1.60 4.37
N ILE A 156 10.95 -0.40 3.80
CA ILE A 156 9.68 0.05 3.22
C ILE A 156 9.85 0.31 1.73
N GLY A 157 9.16 -0.47 0.90
CA GLY A 157 9.07 -0.30 -0.55
C GLY A 157 7.76 0.35 -0.98
N VAL A 158 7.70 0.77 -2.23
CA VAL A 158 6.50 1.35 -2.84
C VAL A 158 6.13 0.65 -4.14
N LEU A 159 4.82 0.54 -4.39
CA LEU A 159 4.22 -0.06 -5.56
C LEU A 159 3.12 0.87 -6.08
N GLY A 160 3.06 1.09 -7.39
CA GLY A 160 1.98 1.90 -7.96
C GLY A 160 1.73 1.60 -9.43
N ASP A 161 0.53 1.92 -9.88
CA ASP A 161 0.10 1.77 -11.26
C ASP A 161 -0.33 3.11 -11.87
N SER A 162 -0.05 3.36 -13.15
CA SER A 162 -0.47 4.57 -13.88
C SER A 162 -0.06 5.87 -13.15
N ALA A 163 -1.00 6.71 -12.75
CA ALA A 163 -0.75 7.90 -11.94
C ALA A 163 -0.13 7.55 -10.56
N GLY A 164 -0.45 6.40 -9.97
CA GLY A 164 0.26 5.86 -8.81
C GLY A 164 1.66 5.39 -9.16
N GLY A 165 1.85 4.85 -10.36
CA GLY A 165 3.16 4.52 -10.93
C GLY A 165 4.06 5.75 -11.08
N TYR A 166 3.49 6.89 -11.49
CA TYR A 166 4.16 8.19 -11.43
C TYR A 166 4.56 8.56 -9.99
N LEU A 167 3.62 8.46 -9.05
CA LEU A 167 3.87 8.84 -7.65
C LEU A 167 5.01 8.01 -7.03
N VAL A 168 5.03 6.69 -7.25
CA VAL A 168 6.10 5.85 -6.69
C VAL A 168 7.46 6.12 -7.35
N GLN A 169 7.48 6.49 -8.63
CA GLN A 169 8.71 6.95 -9.28
C GLN A 169 9.19 8.28 -8.69
N MET A 170 8.30 9.24 -8.42
CA MET A 170 8.64 10.48 -7.73
C MET A 170 9.18 10.22 -6.31
N LEU A 171 8.54 9.33 -5.54
CA LEU A 171 9.01 8.94 -4.20
C LEU A 171 10.41 8.32 -4.24
N GLY A 172 10.69 7.50 -5.24
CA GLY A 172 12.02 6.91 -5.44
C GLY A 172 13.06 7.93 -5.87
N ALA A 173 12.73 8.75 -6.87
CA ALA A 173 13.65 9.76 -7.43
C ALA A 173 13.92 10.93 -6.47
N THR A 174 13.03 11.20 -5.52
CA THR A 174 13.21 12.22 -4.46
C THR A 174 13.50 11.60 -3.09
N SER A 175 13.95 10.34 -3.05
CA SER A 175 14.38 9.70 -1.81
C SER A 175 15.58 10.44 -1.21
N GLY A 176 15.53 10.72 0.10
CA GLY A 176 16.53 11.56 0.77
C GLY A 176 16.28 13.07 0.69
N GLU A 177 15.37 13.54 -0.16
CA GLU A 177 15.02 14.97 -0.26
C GLU A 177 13.91 15.34 0.74
N LYS A 178 14.28 16.05 1.79
CA LYS A 178 13.34 16.52 2.83
C LYS A 178 12.53 17.75 2.44
N GLY A 179 12.88 18.43 1.36
CA GLY A 179 12.19 19.64 0.92
C GLY A 179 10.72 19.47 0.53
N TRP A 180 10.29 18.19 0.36
CA TRP A 180 8.90 17.80 0.05
C TRP A 180 8.16 17.20 1.25
N ASP A 181 8.78 17.17 2.43
CA ASP A 181 8.14 16.62 3.63
C ASP A 181 7.24 17.67 4.27
N GLU A 182 5.94 17.37 4.35
CA GLU A 182 4.93 18.19 5.01
C GLU A 182 4.02 17.36 5.91
N GLY A 183 3.43 18.00 6.92
CA GLY A 183 2.44 17.40 7.82
C GLY A 183 3.04 16.84 9.10
N ASP A 184 2.58 15.66 9.50
CA ASP A 184 2.94 15.01 10.77
C ASP A 184 4.22 14.14 10.62
N PHE A 185 4.86 13.79 11.76
CA PHE A 185 6.01 12.90 11.86
C PHE A 185 7.22 13.33 11.01
N LEU A 186 7.55 14.62 11.02
CA LEU A 186 8.68 15.18 10.24
C LEU A 186 10.06 14.71 10.73
N GLU A 187 10.13 14.14 11.94
CA GLU A 187 11.31 13.47 12.49
C GLU A 187 11.61 12.12 11.82
N GLU A 188 10.58 11.49 11.24
CA GLU A 188 10.72 10.22 10.53
C GLU A 188 11.21 10.42 9.09
N SER A 189 11.88 9.40 8.54
CA SER A 189 12.29 9.40 7.13
C SER A 189 11.10 9.14 6.21
N SER A 190 11.08 9.83 5.06
CA SER A 190 10.18 9.55 3.94
C SER A 190 10.85 8.74 2.82
N ASP A 191 12.05 8.21 3.07
CA ASP A 191 12.81 7.44 2.09
C ASP A 191 12.15 6.10 1.76
N VAL A 192 12.44 5.60 0.56
CA VAL A 192 11.96 4.30 0.12
C VAL A 192 13.14 3.37 -0.19
N SER A 193 12.96 2.08 0.09
CA SER A 193 14.02 1.07 -0.07
C SER A 193 13.92 0.31 -1.39
N ALA A 194 12.78 0.38 -2.09
CA ALA A 194 12.54 -0.27 -3.38
C ALA A 194 11.29 0.30 -4.06
N VAL A 195 11.29 0.38 -5.39
CA VAL A 195 10.20 0.97 -6.20
C VAL A 195 9.73 -0.01 -7.26
N VAL A 196 8.42 -0.29 -7.31
CA VAL A 196 7.79 -1.01 -8.42
C VAL A 196 6.76 -0.10 -9.08
N SER A 197 6.91 0.16 -10.37
CA SER A 197 6.01 1.00 -11.16
C SER A 197 5.43 0.22 -12.33
N PHE A 198 4.10 0.14 -12.38
CA PHE A 198 3.36 -0.39 -13.52
C PHE A 198 2.89 0.76 -14.42
N TYR A 199 3.28 0.74 -15.69
CA TYR A 199 2.89 1.71 -16.72
C TYR A 199 2.76 3.15 -16.18
N GLY A 200 3.74 3.55 -15.35
CA GLY A 200 3.80 4.87 -14.74
C GLY A 200 4.36 5.92 -15.71
N ILE A 201 4.07 7.17 -15.40
CA ILE A 201 4.57 8.33 -16.12
C ILE A 201 5.91 8.76 -15.52
N SER A 202 6.91 9.02 -16.37
CA SER A 202 8.25 9.46 -15.95
C SER A 202 8.56 10.90 -16.37
N ASP A 203 7.95 11.35 -17.48
CA ASP A 203 8.02 12.71 -18.01
C ASP A 203 6.62 13.17 -18.42
N LEU A 204 6.10 14.17 -17.72
CA LEU A 204 4.75 14.70 -17.95
C LEU A 204 4.62 15.39 -19.32
N MET A 205 5.71 15.77 -19.99
CA MET A 205 5.67 16.42 -21.30
C MET A 205 5.58 15.44 -22.47
N THR A 206 5.86 14.16 -22.23
CA THR A 206 6.02 13.16 -23.30
C THR A 206 5.11 11.93 -23.13
N ILE A 207 4.01 12.06 -22.37
CA ILE A 207 3.12 10.92 -22.05
C ILE A 207 2.63 10.18 -23.30
N GLY A 208 2.29 10.91 -24.36
CA GLY A 208 1.81 10.38 -25.65
C GLY A 208 2.91 10.14 -26.69
N GLU A 209 4.20 10.13 -26.32
CA GLU A 209 5.29 9.95 -27.27
C GLU A 209 5.16 8.65 -28.09
N GLY A 210 5.22 8.76 -29.42
CA GLY A 210 5.11 7.61 -30.32
C GLY A 210 3.70 7.05 -30.54
N LEU A 211 2.66 7.58 -29.85
CA LEU A 211 1.28 7.13 -30.04
C LEU A 211 0.60 7.75 -31.25
N GLY A 212 1.11 8.87 -31.77
CA GLY A 212 0.63 9.55 -32.96
C GLY A 212 0.29 11.03 -32.76
N GLU A 213 -0.01 11.73 -33.85
CA GLU A 213 -0.29 13.17 -33.81
C GLU A 213 -1.56 13.54 -33.04
N ALA A 214 -2.58 12.66 -33.04
CA ALA A 214 -3.81 12.88 -32.32
C ALA A 214 -3.56 12.91 -30.80
N ASP A 215 -2.77 11.96 -30.30
CA ASP A 215 -2.42 11.86 -28.87
C ASP A 215 -1.50 13.01 -28.46
N ALA A 216 -0.51 13.34 -29.27
CA ALA A 216 0.37 14.51 -29.05
C ALA A 216 -0.46 15.81 -28.93
N LYS A 217 -1.49 15.96 -29.77
CA LYS A 217 -2.39 17.12 -29.71
C LYS A 217 -3.25 17.14 -28.43
N VAL A 218 -3.72 15.97 -27.97
CA VAL A 218 -4.45 15.85 -26.70
C VAL A 218 -3.55 16.26 -25.54
N HIS A 219 -2.35 15.72 -25.45
CA HIS A 219 -1.40 16.02 -24.37
C HIS A 219 -0.86 17.48 -24.40
N ALA A 220 -0.96 18.17 -25.51
CA ALA A 220 -0.66 19.60 -25.61
C ALA A 220 -1.80 20.50 -25.11
N SER A 221 -2.97 19.94 -24.75
CA SER A 221 -4.12 20.71 -24.27
C SER A 221 -3.91 21.22 -22.83
N PRO A 222 -4.37 22.43 -22.48
CA PRO A 222 -4.38 22.89 -21.09
C PRO A 222 -5.42 22.19 -20.20
N ALA A 223 -6.27 21.33 -20.77
CA ALA A 223 -7.35 20.64 -20.06
C ALA A 223 -7.00 19.18 -19.68
N VAL A 224 -5.83 18.69 -20.11
CA VAL A 224 -5.38 17.34 -19.70
C VAL A 224 -4.90 17.30 -18.26
N THR A 225 -4.96 16.14 -17.67
CA THR A 225 -4.74 15.98 -16.23
C THR A 225 -3.33 16.33 -15.77
N GLU A 226 -2.30 16.06 -16.58
CA GLU A 226 -0.92 16.48 -16.33
C GLU A 226 -0.76 18.01 -16.35
N ALA A 227 -1.44 18.70 -17.27
CA ALA A 227 -1.44 20.15 -17.30
C ALA A 227 -2.17 20.73 -16.05
N LEU A 228 -3.30 20.13 -15.68
CA LEU A 228 -4.03 20.50 -14.46
C LEU A 228 -3.22 20.22 -13.19
N LEU A 229 -2.48 19.10 -13.16
CA LEU A 229 -1.61 18.74 -12.05
C LEU A 229 -0.51 19.78 -11.83
N VAL A 230 0.10 20.30 -12.90
CA VAL A 230 1.24 21.23 -12.79
C VAL A 230 0.79 22.68 -12.70
N HIS A 231 -0.16 23.10 -13.55
CA HIS A 231 -0.55 24.50 -13.69
C HIS A 231 -1.89 24.84 -13.00
N GLY A 232 -2.75 23.84 -12.78
CA GLY A 232 -4.10 24.04 -12.25
C GLY A 232 -5.13 24.30 -13.32
N ALA A 233 -6.39 24.30 -12.89
CA ALA A 233 -7.53 24.54 -13.78
C ALA A 233 -7.64 26.03 -14.17
N ALA A 234 -8.23 26.29 -15.35
CA ALA A 234 -8.59 27.63 -15.76
C ALA A 234 -9.54 28.26 -14.73
N PHE A 235 -9.24 29.48 -14.28
CA PHE A 235 -10.05 30.21 -13.31
C PHE A 235 -9.80 31.73 -13.41
N ARG A 236 -10.88 32.52 -13.49
CA ARG A 236 -10.83 33.99 -13.67
C ARG A 236 -9.95 34.38 -14.87
N ASP A 237 -8.88 35.11 -14.61
CA ASP A 237 -7.96 35.63 -15.63
C ASP A 237 -6.89 34.59 -16.06
N PHE A 238 -6.87 33.42 -15.44
CA PHE A 238 -5.99 32.33 -15.83
C PHE A 238 -6.74 31.38 -16.79
N PRO A 239 -6.38 31.35 -18.09
CA PRO A 239 -7.09 30.57 -19.10
C PRO A 239 -6.75 29.07 -19.08
N GLY A 240 -5.89 28.61 -18.17
CA GLY A 240 -5.24 27.32 -18.23
C GLY A 240 -3.94 27.39 -19.03
N MET A 241 -3.08 26.41 -18.85
CA MET A 241 -1.74 26.36 -19.48
C MET A 241 -1.42 24.92 -19.89
N SER A 242 -0.92 24.75 -21.13
CA SER A 242 -0.38 23.48 -21.60
C SER A 242 0.82 23.05 -20.76
N ILE A 243 0.98 21.74 -20.57
CA ILE A 243 2.18 21.18 -19.91
C ILE A 243 3.49 21.61 -20.59
N LEU A 244 3.44 21.87 -21.89
CA LEU A 244 4.60 22.29 -22.70
C LEU A 244 4.96 23.77 -22.57
N ALA A 245 4.12 24.58 -21.95
CA ALA A 245 4.30 26.02 -21.86
C ALA A 245 5.37 26.44 -20.83
N ASP A 246 5.60 25.60 -19.82
CA ASP A 246 6.63 25.79 -18.78
C ASP A 246 7.38 24.46 -18.57
N LYS A 247 8.38 24.25 -19.39
CA LYS A 247 9.14 22.98 -19.40
C LYS A 247 9.96 22.75 -18.14
N GLU A 248 10.45 23.82 -17.52
CA GLU A 248 11.20 23.74 -16.27
C GLU A 248 10.31 23.24 -15.13
N LYS A 249 9.13 23.84 -15.00
CA LYS A 249 8.13 23.42 -13.99
C LYS A 249 7.61 22.01 -14.25
N ALA A 250 7.37 21.66 -15.51
CA ALA A 250 6.94 20.31 -15.90
C ALA A 250 8.01 19.26 -15.57
N MET A 251 9.28 19.56 -15.83
CA MET A 251 10.41 18.66 -15.51
C MET A 251 10.61 18.54 -14.00
N ALA A 252 10.49 19.64 -13.24
CA ALA A 252 10.52 19.61 -11.77
C ALA A 252 9.38 18.77 -11.16
N ALA A 253 8.27 18.60 -11.89
CA ALA A 253 7.17 17.73 -11.51
C ALA A 253 7.26 16.32 -12.14
N SER A 254 8.34 15.98 -12.82
CA SER A 254 8.53 14.70 -13.51
C SER A 254 9.62 13.86 -12.84
N PRO A 255 9.39 12.57 -12.56
CA PRO A 255 10.40 11.70 -11.94
C PRO A 255 11.76 11.74 -12.64
N LEU A 256 11.72 11.79 -13.97
CA LEU A 256 12.94 11.82 -14.80
C LEU A 256 13.83 13.05 -14.51
N GLY A 257 13.26 14.16 -14.06
CA GLY A 257 13.97 15.38 -13.69
C GLY A 257 14.79 15.28 -12.40
N HIS A 258 14.59 14.21 -11.62
CA HIS A 258 15.23 14.03 -10.30
C HIS A 258 16.24 12.90 -10.25
N VAL A 259 16.47 12.18 -11.38
CA VAL A 259 17.44 11.07 -11.42
C VAL A 259 18.86 11.57 -11.22
N ASP A 260 19.50 11.20 -10.11
CA ASP A 260 20.84 11.67 -9.70
C ASP A 260 21.84 10.54 -9.37
N GLY A 261 21.40 9.26 -9.41
CA GLY A 261 22.21 8.06 -9.15
C GLY A 261 22.19 7.58 -7.71
N LYS A 262 21.35 8.19 -6.83
CA LYS A 262 21.18 7.78 -5.43
C LYS A 262 19.85 7.07 -5.17
N GLU A 263 19.09 6.86 -6.22
CA GLU A 263 17.79 6.22 -6.14
C GLU A 263 17.90 4.79 -5.60
N PRO A 264 16.87 4.31 -4.88
CA PRO A 264 16.76 2.91 -4.51
C PRO A 264 16.58 2.02 -5.75
N PRO A 265 16.63 0.69 -5.63
CA PRO A 265 16.32 -0.21 -6.73
C PRO A 265 14.93 0.02 -7.32
N PHE A 266 14.84 -0.01 -8.66
CA PHE A 266 13.60 0.16 -9.43
C PHE A 266 13.24 -1.09 -10.21
N PHE A 267 11.94 -1.40 -10.28
CA PHE A 267 11.39 -2.40 -11.18
C PHE A 267 10.22 -1.80 -11.96
N LEU A 268 10.44 -1.57 -13.24
CA LEU A 268 9.49 -0.96 -14.16
C LEU A 268 8.77 -2.04 -14.97
N TRP A 269 7.44 -1.93 -15.09
CA TRP A 269 6.60 -2.78 -15.92
C TRP A 269 5.79 -1.93 -16.88
N HIS A 270 5.75 -2.30 -18.18
CA HIS A 270 4.92 -1.60 -19.16
C HIS A 270 4.41 -2.56 -20.23
N GLY A 271 3.24 -2.28 -20.77
CA GLY A 271 2.68 -3.03 -21.90
C GLY A 271 3.11 -2.44 -23.25
N SER A 272 3.52 -3.30 -24.18
CA SER A 272 3.98 -2.83 -25.50
C SER A 272 2.86 -2.26 -26.38
N ASN A 273 1.59 -2.49 -26.01
CA ASN A 273 0.41 -1.97 -26.71
C ASN A 273 -0.38 -0.95 -25.87
N ASP A 274 0.27 -0.33 -24.89
CA ASP A 274 -0.35 0.75 -24.11
C ASP A 274 -0.58 1.98 -25.01
N LYS A 275 -1.86 2.39 -25.10
CA LYS A 275 -2.32 3.53 -25.93
C LYS A 275 -2.74 4.72 -25.09
N LEU A 276 -2.63 4.63 -23.77
CA LEU A 276 -2.95 5.72 -22.85
C LEU A 276 -1.68 6.41 -22.33
N VAL A 277 -0.72 5.62 -21.87
CA VAL A 277 0.60 6.06 -21.44
C VAL A 277 1.63 5.35 -22.29
N SER A 278 2.39 6.09 -23.06
CA SER A 278 3.37 5.50 -23.97
C SER A 278 4.39 4.62 -23.23
N PRO A 279 4.72 3.41 -23.74
CA PRO A 279 5.80 2.59 -23.21
C PRO A 279 7.16 3.30 -23.18
N MET A 280 7.32 4.35 -23.96
CA MET A 280 8.53 5.20 -23.95
C MET A 280 8.77 5.83 -22.57
N GLN A 281 7.72 6.05 -21.76
CA GLN A 281 7.85 6.54 -20.40
C GLN A 281 8.73 5.62 -19.53
N SER A 282 8.43 4.32 -19.50
CA SER A 282 9.25 3.35 -18.76
C SER A 282 10.62 3.12 -19.43
N ALA A 283 10.71 3.19 -20.77
CA ALA A 283 11.96 3.06 -21.47
C ALA A 283 12.92 4.20 -21.13
N HIS A 284 12.47 5.46 -21.14
CA HIS A 284 13.29 6.62 -20.79
C HIS A 284 13.74 6.57 -19.33
N MET A 285 12.84 6.20 -18.40
CA MET A 285 13.20 6.06 -16.99
C MET A 285 14.23 4.95 -16.78
N PHE A 286 14.06 3.80 -17.44
CA PHE A 286 15.03 2.71 -17.40
C PHE A 286 16.42 3.14 -17.88
N GLU A 287 16.51 3.81 -19.03
CA GLU A 287 17.79 4.28 -19.57
C GLU A 287 18.46 5.35 -18.69
N ALA A 288 17.65 6.26 -18.11
CA ALA A 288 18.18 7.28 -17.20
C ALA A 288 18.74 6.66 -15.90
N LEU A 289 17.99 5.79 -15.24
CA LEU A 289 18.43 5.09 -14.03
C LEU A 289 19.66 4.21 -14.31
N LYS A 290 19.65 3.46 -15.40
CA LYS A 290 20.79 2.63 -15.82
C LYS A 290 22.05 3.47 -16.08
N LYS A 291 21.91 4.60 -16.76
CA LYS A 291 23.01 5.53 -17.02
C LYS A 291 23.55 6.14 -15.72
N ALA A 292 22.69 6.38 -14.76
CA ALA A 292 23.05 6.88 -13.43
C ALA A 292 23.67 5.80 -12.53
N GLY A 293 23.69 4.53 -12.95
CA GLY A 293 24.26 3.41 -12.18
C GLY A 293 23.31 2.80 -11.15
N VAL A 294 22.03 3.13 -11.22
CA VAL A 294 20.99 2.61 -10.31
C VAL A 294 20.65 1.16 -10.67
N ASP A 295 20.38 0.34 -9.66
CA ASP A 295 19.86 -1.02 -9.84
C ASP A 295 18.42 -0.95 -10.38
N VAL A 296 18.27 -1.18 -11.68
CA VAL A 296 16.98 -1.08 -12.38
C VAL A 296 16.69 -2.31 -13.21
N ARG A 297 15.44 -2.79 -13.12
CA ARG A 297 14.88 -3.86 -13.97
C ARG A 297 13.70 -3.30 -14.76
N TYR A 298 13.56 -3.72 -16.02
CA TYR A 298 12.41 -3.36 -16.86
C TYR A 298 11.80 -4.60 -17.51
N ARG A 299 10.47 -4.70 -17.48
CA ARG A 299 9.67 -5.70 -18.19
C ARG A 299 8.71 -5.03 -19.15
N LEU A 300 8.96 -5.22 -20.44
CA LEU A 300 8.02 -4.86 -21.50
C LEU A 300 7.17 -6.09 -21.80
N VAL A 301 5.86 -6.03 -21.49
CA VAL A 301 4.93 -7.15 -21.68
C VAL A 301 4.31 -7.05 -23.07
N GLU A 302 4.58 -8.04 -23.91
CA GLU A 302 4.14 -8.08 -25.30
C GLU A 302 2.61 -8.08 -25.41
N GLY A 303 2.07 -7.14 -26.20
CA GLY A 303 0.63 -7.02 -26.48
C GLY A 303 -0.22 -6.45 -25.35
N ALA A 304 0.32 -6.28 -24.15
CA ALA A 304 -0.42 -5.73 -23.03
C ALA A 304 -0.72 -4.24 -23.22
N GLY A 305 -1.92 -3.82 -22.84
CA GLY A 305 -2.36 -2.42 -22.78
C GLY A 305 -2.37 -1.85 -21.37
N HIS A 306 -2.89 -0.63 -21.24
CA HIS A 306 -2.99 0.08 -19.98
C HIS A 306 -4.04 -0.55 -19.07
N GLY A 307 -3.66 -1.04 -17.90
CA GLY A 307 -4.58 -1.62 -16.93
C GLY A 307 -5.23 -2.95 -17.35
N ASP A 308 -4.65 -3.65 -18.32
CA ASP A 308 -5.16 -4.93 -18.82
C ASP A 308 -5.15 -6.03 -17.76
N LEU A 309 -5.94 -7.08 -17.99
CA LEU A 309 -6.05 -8.23 -17.09
C LEU A 309 -4.73 -8.97 -16.87
N VAL A 310 -3.74 -8.82 -17.75
CA VAL A 310 -2.41 -9.42 -17.61
C VAL A 310 -1.71 -8.99 -16.33
N TRP A 311 -1.96 -7.80 -15.85
CA TRP A 311 -1.34 -7.24 -14.64
C TRP A 311 -1.79 -7.94 -13.35
N TYR A 312 -2.93 -8.63 -13.39
CA TYR A 312 -3.52 -9.37 -12.27
C TYR A 312 -3.18 -10.86 -12.30
N GLN A 313 -2.32 -11.29 -13.23
CA GLN A 313 -1.99 -12.70 -13.39
C GLN A 313 -0.86 -13.14 -12.46
N GLU A 314 -0.93 -14.40 -12.04
CA GLU A 314 0.01 -15.01 -11.08
C GLU A 314 1.50 -14.84 -11.47
N PRO A 315 1.92 -15.00 -12.75
CA PRO A 315 3.34 -14.82 -13.10
C PRO A 315 3.86 -13.42 -12.82
N VAL A 316 3.05 -12.36 -13.08
CA VAL A 316 3.40 -10.97 -12.80
C VAL A 316 3.47 -10.74 -11.28
N ILE A 317 2.43 -11.17 -10.56
CA ILE A 317 2.33 -11.04 -9.11
C ILE A 317 3.51 -11.72 -8.42
N ARG A 318 3.84 -12.94 -8.83
CA ARG A 318 4.95 -13.72 -8.27
C ARG A 318 6.30 -13.05 -8.52
N GLU A 319 6.55 -12.54 -9.73
CA GLU A 319 7.83 -11.88 -10.03
C GLU A 319 8.00 -10.61 -9.19
N VAL A 320 6.96 -9.80 -9.04
CA VAL A 320 6.97 -8.60 -8.19
C VAL A 320 7.19 -8.95 -6.71
N THR A 321 6.46 -9.94 -6.21
CA THR A 321 6.60 -10.41 -4.82
C THR A 321 8.00 -10.93 -4.53
N THR A 322 8.56 -11.71 -5.46
CA THR A 322 9.93 -12.23 -5.37
C THR A 322 10.95 -11.10 -5.37
N TRP A 323 10.79 -10.13 -6.28
CA TRP A 323 11.69 -8.99 -6.39
C TRP A 323 11.69 -8.13 -5.11
N PHE A 324 10.52 -7.86 -4.51
CA PHE A 324 10.48 -7.17 -3.23
C PHE A 324 11.19 -7.97 -2.11
N ALA A 325 11.04 -9.30 -2.10
CA ALA A 325 11.76 -10.14 -1.13
C ALA A 325 13.28 -10.10 -1.35
N GLU A 326 13.75 -10.00 -2.59
CA GLU A 326 15.17 -9.81 -2.92
C GLU A 326 15.69 -8.45 -2.43
N LYS A 327 14.93 -7.37 -2.59
CA LYS A 327 15.37 -5.99 -2.32
C LYS A 327 15.15 -5.56 -0.86
N LEU A 328 14.03 -5.95 -0.27
CA LEU A 328 13.69 -5.61 1.11
C LEU A 328 14.20 -6.64 2.14
N GLY A 329 14.87 -7.71 1.65
CA GLY A 329 15.41 -8.77 2.51
C GLY A 329 14.36 -9.82 2.92
N PRO A 330 14.79 -10.80 3.74
CA PRO A 330 13.99 -11.98 4.00
C PRO A 330 12.66 -11.63 4.64
N VAL A 331 11.61 -12.24 4.11
CA VAL A 331 10.26 -12.24 4.66
C VAL A 331 9.98 -13.55 5.36
N THR A 332 9.16 -13.52 6.40
CA THR A 332 8.60 -14.73 6.99
C THR A 332 7.20 -14.90 6.41
N PRO A 333 7.00 -15.80 5.45
CA PRO A 333 5.67 -16.07 4.92
C PRO A 333 4.71 -16.37 6.05
N VAL A 334 3.43 -16.09 5.86
CA VAL A 334 2.38 -16.44 6.82
C VAL A 334 2.41 -17.94 7.01
N GLU A 335 3.16 -18.39 8.04
CA GLU A 335 3.54 -19.77 8.20
C GLU A 335 2.36 -20.69 8.52
N LYS A 336 2.47 -21.93 7.98
CA LYS A 336 1.93 -23.14 8.58
C LYS A 336 2.22 -23.12 10.09
N ARG A 337 1.19 -22.97 10.89
CA ARG A 337 1.30 -23.20 12.33
C ARG A 337 1.77 -24.63 12.46
N ALA A 338 3.00 -24.85 12.94
CA ALA A 338 3.49 -26.18 13.22
C ALA A 338 2.41 -26.90 14.03
N GLU A 339 1.93 -28.04 13.53
CA GLU A 339 1.09 -28.93 14.31
C GLU A 339 1.82 -29.17 15.64
N LYS A 340 1.25 -28.65 16.73
CA LYS A 340 1.53 -29.26 18.02
C LYS A 340 0.92 -30.65 17.92
N THR A 341 1.74 -31.59 17.51
CA THR A 341 1.44 -32.99 17.70
C THR A 341 0.97 -33.17 19.13
N ALA A 342 -0.28 -33.54 19.29
CA ALA A 342 -0.81 -34.07 20.54
C ALA A 342 -0.21 -35.46 20.72
N ASP A 343 1.12 -35.51 20.94
CA ASP A 343 1.86 -36.63 21.43
C ASP A 343 2.42 -36.26 22.79
N LYS A 344 1.58 -36.52 23.78
CA LYS A 344 1.94 -37.00 25.12
C LYS A 344 0.66 -37.35 25.86
N ALA A 345 -0.02 -38.39 25.40
CA ALA A 345 -0.68 -39.29 26.35
C ALA A 345 0.46 -40.15 26.95
N GLY A 346 1.19 -39.56 27.90
CA GLY A 346 2.14 -40.27 28.72
C GLY A 346 1.39 -41.25 29.58
N THR A 347 1.78 -42.50 29.45
CA THR A 347 1.65 -43.61 30.38
C THR A 347 1.82 -43.15 31.83
N LEU A 348 0.81 -43.32 32.64
CA LEU A 348 0.83 -43.86 34.02
C LEU A 348 -0.59 -44.14 34.48
#